data_3ae44c09f6c0bb45b984db2dd4262cc4
#
_entry.id   3ae44c09f6c0bb45b984db2dd4262cc4
#
_cell.length_a   1.000
_cell.length_b   1.000
_cell.length_c   1.000
_cell.angle_alpha   90.00
_cell.angle_beta   90.00
_cell.angle_gamma   90.00
#
_symmetry.space_group_name_H-M   'P 1'
#
loop_
_entity.id
_entity.type
_entity.pdbx_description
1 polymer ?
#
loop_
_entity_poly.entity_id
_entity_poly.type
_entity_poly.pdbx_seq_one_letter_code
_entity_poly.pdbx_strand_id
1 'polypeptide(L)'
;MNKTFTLIFICSLLCLSGCKENEHIDYTLNDRVYFYETEQFLAVTNIVREINYSFSLKPSSLMEDTVKIAVRVMGRTADLDRHFRAVAVADSTTAQSPLHYEILDGIIPKGQYDGYLPVLLKRTADTQDHSVTLLLQMVDSEDFTTGNPDAIHFRLSWADMLMRPAHWPYYFGKYSTNKYRFAIDMLGITDWPQATRFDNGSEPGIYTAAQLQLFASQLNEAYAEYRKTHDPIYVDDNAEEKEEIYYAPNS
;
A
#
# COMPACT_ATOMS: atom_id res chain seq x y z
N MET A 1 -36.96 39.01 62.40
CA MET A 1 -36.08 38.18 61.59
C MET A 1 -36.81 38.05 60.23
N ASN A 2 -36.28 38.73 59.20
CA ASN A 2 -37.06 39.03 57.99
C ASN A 2 -37.19 37.77 57.09
N LYS A 3 -38.41 37.43 56.72
CA LYS A 3 -38.75 36.31 55.79
C LYS A 3 -37.94 36.31 54.50
N THR A 4 -37.47 37.47 54.05
CA THR A 4 -36.58 37.64 52.89
C THR A 4 -35.18 37.07 53.12
N PHE A 5 -34.62 37.13 54.32
CA PHE A 5 -33.30 36.59 54.62
C PHE A 5 -33.29 35.06 54.71
N THR A 6 -34.39 34.48 55.17
CA THR A 6 -34.59 33.02 55.21
C THR A 6 -34.75 32.43 53.80
N LEU A 7 -35.41 33.16 52.88
CA LEU A 7 -35.60 32.71 51.52
C LEU A 7 -34.32 32.74 50.73
N ILE A 8 -33.43 33.74 50.92
CA ILE A 8 -32.13 33.85 50.26
C ILE A 8 -31.16 32.73 50.77
N PHE A 9 -31.24 32.38 52.06
CA PHE A 9 -30.43 31.31 52.62
C PHE A 9 -30.84 29.93 52.10
N ILE A 10 -32.15 29.68 51.91
CA ILE A 10 -32.63 28.41 51.34
C ILE A 10 -32.30 28.32 49.84
N CYS A 11 -32.34 29.41 49.07
CA CYS A 11 -31.96 29.43 47.68
C CYS A 11 -30.45 29.20 47.48
N SER A 12 -29.59 29.69 48.41
CA SER A 12 -28.12 29.46 48.38
C SER A 12 -27.75 28.01 48.67
N LEU A 13 -28.53 27.27 49.47
CA LEU A 13 -28.28 25.89 49.83
C LEU A 13 -28.64 24.90 48.69
N LEU A 14 -29.55 25.32 47.78
CA LEU A 14 -29.98 24.52 46.64
C LEU A 14 -29.00 24.54 45.47
N CYS A 15 -28.05 25.48 45.44
CA CYS A 15 -27.03 25.57 44.40
C CYS A 15 -25.80 24.66 44.59
N LEU A 16 -25.70 23.94 45.74
CA LEU A 16 -24.56 23.08 46.08
C LEU A 16 -24.74 21.59 45.71
N SER A 17 -25.88 21.24 45.11
CA SER A 17 -26.17 19.83 44.77
C SER A 17 -26.10 19.51 43.26
N GLY A 18 -25.19 20.15 42.55
CA GLY A 18 -25.18 20.03 41.10
C GLY A 18 -23.84 19.87 40.43
N CYS A 19 -23.06 18.93 40.83
CA CYS A 19 -22.09 18.28 39.95
C CYS A 19 -21.93 16.84 40.45
N LYS A 20 -22.73 15.94 39.92
CA LYS A 20 -22.27 14.57 39.82
C LYS A 20 -21.12 14.62 38.82
N GLU A 21 -19.92 14.45 39.32
CA GLU A 21 -18.78 14.09 38.51
C GLU A 21 -19.24 12.91 37.67
N ASN A 22 -19.26 13.10 36.36
CA ASN A 22 -19.55 12.00 35.45
C ASN A 22 -18.58 10.87 35.84
N GLU A 23 -19.12 9.73 36.24
CA GLU A 23 -18.33 8.52 36.37
C GLU A 23 -17.50 8.44 35.11
N HIS A 24 -16.17 8.37 35.26
CA HIS A 24 -15.29 8.07 34.15
C HIS A 24 -15.90 6.83 33.50
N ILE A 25 -16.46 6.97 32.31
CA ILE A 25 -16.82 5.83 31.49
C ILE A 25 -15.47 5.22 31.16
N ASP A 26 -15.05 4.26 31.96
CA ASP A 26 -13.91 3.42 31.63
C ASP A 26 -14.26 2.76 30.31
N TYR A 27 -13.53 3.11 29.29
CA TYR A 27 -13.70 2.57 27.96
C TYR A 27 -13.20 1.12 28.03
N THR A 28 -14.10 0.23 28.43
CA THR A 28 -13.83 -1.23 28.60
C THR A 28 -13.87 -2.00 27.29
N LEU A 29 -13.95 -1.30 26.17
CA LEU A 29 -13.83 -1.94 24.86
C LEU A 29 -12.39 -2.42 24.66
N ASN A 30 -12.25 -3.68 24.29
CA ASN A 30 -10.96 -4.23 23.87
C ASN A 30 -10.35 -3.35 22.79
N ASP A 31 -9.05 -3.14 22.87
CA ASP A 31 -8.32 -2.44 21.82
C ASP A 31 -8.52 -3.17 20.49
N ARG A 32 -8.61 -2.41 19.42
CA ARG A 32 -8.91 -2.92 18.07
C ARG A 32 -7.76 -2.69 17.13
N VAL A 33 -7.59 -3.58 16.15
CA VAL A 33 -6.56 -3.47 15.12
C VAL A 33 -7.18 -3.55 13.73
N TYR A 34 -6.60 -2.80 12.78
CA TYR A 34 -7.08 -2.73 11.40
C TYR A 34 -5.91 -2.41 10.45
N PHE A 35 -6.05 -2.75 9.18
CA PHE A 35 -5.07 -2.39 8.16
C PHE A 35 -5.05 -0.88 7.93
N TYR A 36 -3.85 -0.29 7.93
CA TYR A 36 -3.63 1.14 7.75
C TYR A 36 -2.43 1.41 6.84
N GLU A 37 -2.42 0.75 5.69
CA GLU A 37 -1.40 1.03 4.67
C GLU A 37 -1.72 2.35 3.98
N THR A 38 -0.71 3.17 3.76
CA THR A 38 -0.88 4.51 3.19
C THR A 38 0.14 4.76 2.09
N GLU A 39 -0.30 5.46 1.05
CA GLU A 39 0.59 6.02 0.05
C GLU A 39 0.47 7.54 0.04
N GLN A 40 1.60 8.20 -0.25
CA GLN A 40 1.64 9.63 -0.43
C GLN A 40 1.51 9.94 -1.91
N PHE A 41 0.49 10.71 -2.27
CA PHE A 41 0.32 11.23 -3.61
C PHE A 41 -0.01 12.73 -3.54
N LEU A 42 0.91 13.58 -4.03
CA LEU A 42 0.70 15.02 -4.12
C LEU A 42 0.30 15.68 -2.79
N ALA A 43 1.07 15.45 -1.73
CA ALA A 43 0.78 15.94 -0.36
C ALA A 43 -0.56 15.46 0.23
N VAL A 44 -1.22 14.48 -0.40
CA VAL A 44 -2.39 13.80 0.13
C VAL A 44 -2.00 12.40 0.56
N THR A 45 -2.33 12.04 1.80
CA THR A 45 -2.18 10.67 2.28
C THR A 45 -3.43 9.88 1.91
N ASN A 46 -3.27 8.90 1.03
CA ASN A 46 -4.34 7.98 0.65
C ASN A 46 -4.21 6.69 1.44
N ILE A 47 -5.34 6.16 1.90
CA ILE A 47 -5.37 4.82 2.49
C ILE A 47 -5.53 3.82 1.35
N VAL A 48 -4.58 2.90 1.24
CA VAL A 48 -4.62 1.82 0.25
C VAL A 48 -5.06 0.51 0.91
N ARG A 49 -5.70 -0.33 0.12
CA ARG A 49 -6.22 -1.63 0.54
C ARG A 49 -5.61 -2.80 -0.22
N GLU A 50 -4.63 -2.49 -1.06
CA GLU A 50 -3.93 -3.50 -1.84
C GLU A 50 -2.48 -3.11 -2.10
N ILE A 51 -1.63 -4.12 -2.24
CA ILE A 51 -0.27 -4.01 -2.73
C ILE A 51 -0.11 -4.98 -3.90
N ASN A 52 0.46 -4.48 -4.99
CA ASN A 52 0.91 -5.29 -6.11
C ASN A 52 2.44 -5.40 -6.06
N TYR A 53 2.93 -6.63 -5.87
CA TYR A 53 4.35 -6.91 -5.75
C TYR A 53 4.85 -7.65 -7.00
N SER A 54 6.04 -7.34 -7.49
CA SER A 54 6.64 -8.03 -8.62
C SER A 54 8.06 -8.52 -8.30
N PHE A 55 8.28 -9.82 -8.39
CA PHE A 55 9.61 -10.40 -8.31
C PHE A 55 10.48 -10.05 -9.52
N SER A 56 9.89 -9.80 -10.68
CA SER A 56 10.65 -9.48 -11.88
C SER A 56 11.36 -8.12 -11.82
N LEU A 57 11.01 -7.27 -10.85
CA LEU A 57 11.72 -6.03 -10.53
C LEU A 57 12.89 -6.25 -9.56
N LYS A 58 13.11 -7.48 -9.13
CA LYS A 58 14.13 -7.89 -8.16
C LYS A 58 15.18 -8.80 -8.82
N PRO A 59 16.37 -8.94 -8.24
CA PRO A 59 17.35 -9.89 -8.73
C PRO A 59 16.78 -11.31 -8.86
N SER A 60 17.17 -12.02 -9.89
CA SER A 60 16.69 -13.39 -10.16
C SER A 60 17.03 -14.38 -9.04
N SER A 61 18.07 -14.11 -8.26
CA SER A 61 18.47 -14.91 -7.10
C SER A 61 17.56 -14.75 -5.88
N LEU A 62 16.71 -13.73 -5.84
CA LEU A 62 15.76 -13.51 -4.75
C LEU A 62 14.55 -14.42 -4.95
N MET A 63 14.47 -15.49 -4.19
CA MET A 63 13.38 -16.48 -4.27
C MET A 63 12.26 -16.22 -3.26
N GLU A 64 12.53 -15.43 -2.24
CA GLU A 64 11.56 -15.07 -1.19
C GLU A 64 11.76 -13.61 -0.81
N ASP A 65 10.67 -12.91 -0.51
CA ASP A 65 10.72 -11.54 0.03
C ASP A 65 9.57 -11.33 1.02
N THR A 66 9.78 -10.45 2.00
CA THR A 66 8.78 -10.15 3.02
C THR A 66 8.13 -8.80 2.79
N VAL A 67 6.85 -8.80 2.49
CA VAL A 67 6.03 -7.59 2.45
C VAL A 67 5.50 -7.31 3.85
N LYS A 68 5.71 -6.09 4.35
CA LYS A 68 5.22 -5.61 5.64
C LYS A 68 4.02 -4.71 5.39
N ILE A 69 2.83 -5.17 5.78
CA ILE A 69 1.58 -4.42 5.63
C ILE A 69 1.34 -3.63 6.92
N ALA A 70 1.20 -2.32 6.81
CA ALA A 70 1.01 -1.47 7.97
C ALA A 70 -0.37 -1.70 8.61
N VAL A 71 -0.38 -1.69 9.93
CA VAL A 71 -1.59 -1.81 10.75
C VAL A 71 -1.58 -0.75 11.84
N ARG A 72 -2.77 -0.39 12.33
CA ARG A 72 -2.94 0.62 13.38
C ARG A 72 -3.93 0.16 14.43
N VAL A 73 -3.65 0.55 15.66
CA VAL A 73 -4.51 0.31 16.83
C VAL A 73 -5.54 1.42 16.97
N MET A 74 -6.77 1.03 17.20
CA MET A 74 -7.84 1.89 17.72
C MET A 74 -8.03 1.54 19.20
N GLY A 75 -7.46 2.35 20.07
CA GLY A 75 -7.45 2.12 21.51
C GLY A 75 -6.25 2.80 22.18
N ARG A 76 -5.67 2.16 23.18
CA ARG A 76 -4.54 2.68 23.96
C ARG A 76 -3.23 2.01 23.56
N THR A 77 -2.11 2.66 23.80
CA THR A 77 -0.80 2.01 23.79
C THR A 77 -0.65 1.10 25.00
N ALA A 78 0.25 0.12 24.91
CA ALA A 78 0.57 -0.78 26.03
C ALA A 78 2.06 -0.76 26.37
N ASP A 79 2.39 -1.17 27.58
CA ASP A 79 3.76 -1.25 28.06
C ASP A 79 4.50 -2.54 27.67
N LEU A 80 3.88 -3.33 26.79
CA LEU A 80 4.43 -4.57 26.24
C LEU A 80 4.09 -4.67 24.74
N ASP A 81 4.82 -5.52 24.02
CA ASP A 81 4.47 -5.89 22.64
C ASP A 81 3.16 -6.67 22.63
N ARG A 82 2.31 -6.38 21.66
CA ARG A 82 1.01 -7.04 21.50
C ARG A 82 0.91 -7.70 20.13
N HIS A 83 0.25 -8.86 20.11
CA HIS A 83 0.17 -9.70 18.91
C HIS A 83 -1.23 -9.65 18.30
N PHE A 84 -1.26 -9.61 16.98
CA PHE A 84 -2.50 -9.70 16.20
C PHE A 84 -2.34 -10.69 15.06
N ARG A 85 -3.45 -11.12 14.47
CA ARG A 85 -3.47 -12.11 13.41
C ARG A 85 -4.38 -11.69 12.27
N ALA A 86 -4.00 -12.11 11.06
CA ALA A 86 -4.87 -12.13 9.90
C ALA A 86 -4.85 -13.52 9.28
N VAL A 87 -5.92 -13.85 8.58
CA VAL A 87 -6.08 -15.14 7.89
C VAL A 87 -6.40 -14.90 6.42
N ALA A 88 -6.13 -15.89 5.58
CA ALA A 88 -6.54 -15.87 4.19
C ALA A 88 -8.04 -16.12 4.04
N VAL A 89 -8.72 -15.32 3.20
CA VAL A 89 -10.11 -15.54 2.80
C VAL A 89 -10.11 -16.51 1.61
N ALA A 90 -10.46 -17.76 1.84
CA ALA A 90 -10.29 -18.86 0.87
C ALA A 90 -10.96 -18.56 -0.49
N ASP A 91 -12.21 -18.11 -0.50
CA ASP A 91 -13.00 -17.89 -1.72
C ASP A 91 -12.48 -16.73 -2.60
N SER A 92 -11.58 -15.90 -2.07
CA SER A 92 -11.02 -14.73 -2.75
C SER A 92 -9.48 -14.76 -2.85
N THR A 93 -8.88 -15.92 -2.53
CA THR A 93 -7.44 -16.15 -2.53
C THR A 93 -7.10 -17.21 -3.55
N THR A 94 -6.25 -16.88 -4.53
CA THR A 94 -5.71 -17.84 -5.50
C THR A 94 -4.34 -18.38 -5.07
N ALA A 95 -3.62 -17.65 -4.23
CA ALA A 95 -2.36 -18.07 -3.66
C ALA A 95 -2.55 -19.26 -2.69
N GLN A 96 -1.57 -20.17 -2.64
CA GLN A 96 -1.62 -21.36 -1.81
C GLN A 96 -0.50 -21.30 -0.74
N SER A 97 -0.86 -21.51 0.52
CA SER A 97 0.12 -21.71 1.60
C SER A 97 0.45 -23.21 1.72
N PRO A 98 1.72 -23.60 1.92
CA PRO A 98 2.90 -22.78 2.05
C PRO A 98 3.66 -22.55 0.71
N LEU A 99 3.04 -22.89 -0.45
CA LEU A 99 3.69 -22.82 -1.76
C LEU A 99 4.05 -21.37 -2.13
N HIS A 100 3.08 -20.47 -2.04
CA HIS A 100 3.21 -19.09 -2.53
C HIS A 100 3.50 -18.08 -1.43
N TYR A 101 3.06 -18.35 -0.19
CA TYR A 101 3.20 -17.41 0.91
C TYR A 101 3.18 -18.09 2.28
N GLU A 102 3.61 -17.31 3.27
CA GLU A 102 3.43 -17.59 4.70
C GLU A 102 3.06 -16.29 5.42
N ILE A 103 1.98 -16.31 6.21
CA ILE A 103 1.58 -15.18 7.06
C ILE A 103 2.33 -15.33 8.37
N LEU A 104 3.14 -14.33 8.71
CA LEU A 104 3.92 -14.31 9.95
C LEU A 104 3.15 -13.56 11.04
N ASP A 105 3.65 -13.65 12.29
CA ASP A 105 3.01 -12.97 13.42
C ASP A 105 3.05 -11.46 13.27
N GLY A 106 1.87 -10.83 13.41
CA GLY A 106 1.73 -9.39 13.44
C GLY A 106 2.01 -8.86 14.83
N ILE A 107 2.79 -7.78 14.93
CA ILE A 107 3.22 -7.18 16.20
C ILE A 107 2.97 -5.68 16.19
N ILE A 108 2.35 -5.20 17.27
CA ILE A 108 2.35 -3.78 17.68
C ILE A 108 3.39 -3.63 18.77
N PRO A 109 4.51 -2.93 18.53
CA PRO A 109 5.55 -2.77 19.54
C PRO A 109 5.07 -1.96 20.75
N LYS A 110 5.69 -2.21 21.89
CA LYS A 110 5.48 -1.47 23.14
C LYS A 110 5.44 0.05 22.89
N GLY A 111 4.42 0.71 23.41
CA GLY A 111 4.24 2.15 23.35
C GLY A 111 3.84 2.70 21.97
N GLN A 112 3.63 1.85 20.95
CA GLN A 112 3.27 2.25 19.61
C GLN A 112 1.79 2.04 19.33
N TYR A 113 1.26 2.85 18.39
CA TYR A 113 -0.06 2.66 17.79
C TYR A 113 0.02 1.89 16.47
N ASP A 114 1.18 1.90 15.84
CA ASP A 114 1.41 1.31 14.52
C ASP A 114 2.31 0.08 14.63
N GLY A 115 2.04 -0.89 13.77
CA GLY A 115 2.83 -2.09 13.61
C GLY A 115 2.72 -2.65 12.20
N TYR A 116 3.18 -3.88 12.01
CA TYR A 116 3.18 -4.51 10.70
C TYR A 116 2.73 -5.95 10.78
N LEU A 117 1.97 -6.36 9.76
CA LEU A 117 1.77 -7.77 9.42
C LEU A 117 2.80 -8.16 8.36
N PRO A 118 3.82 -8.95 8.70
CA PRO A 118 4.75 -9.45 7.69
C PRO A 118 4.14 -10.66 6.96
N VAL A 119 4.25 -10.65 5.63
CA VAL A 119 3.86 -11.78 4.78
C VAL A 119 5.06 -12.17 3.93
N LEU A 120 5.57 -13.37 4.12
CA LEU A 120 6.61 -13.94 3.29
C LEU A 120 6.01 -14.36 1.95
N LEU A 121 6.47 -13.78 0.86
CA LEU A 121 6.11 -14.14 -0.51
C LEU A 121 7.17 -15.04 -1.11
N LYS A 122 6.76 -16.01 -1.91
CA LYS A 122 7.65 -16.94 -2.58
C LYS A 122 7.55 -16.79 -4.09
N ARG A 123 8.72 -16.79 -4.73
CA ARG A 123 8.89 -16.77 -6.18
C ARG A 123 8.78 -18.20 -6.70
N THR A 124 7.65 -18.56 -7.26
CA THR A 124 7.38 -19.90 -7.77
C THR A 124 7.30 -19.91 -9.29
N ALA A 125 7.48 -21.07 -9.92
CA ALA A 125 7.52 -21.16 -11.38
C ALA A 125 6.21 -20.70 -12.04
N ASP A 126 5.07 -20.99 -11.44
CA ASP A 126 3.75 -20.60 -11.95
C ASP A 126 3.49 -19.09 -11.86
N THR A 127 4.15 -18.37 -10.94
CA THR A 127 4.06 -16.91 -10.88
C THR A 127 4.77 -16.20 -12.05
N GLN A 128 5.50 -16.93 -12.90
CA GLN A 128 6.04 -16.41 -14.15
C GLN A 128 4.96 -16.28 -15.23
N ASP A 129 3.92 -17.09 -15.16
CA ASP A 129 2.86 -17.14 -16.17
C ASP A 129 1.61 -16.37 -15.74
N HIS A 130 1.35 -16.28 -14.42
CA HIS A 130 0.17 -15.58 -13.90
C HIS A 130 0.42 -14.98 -12.51
N SER A 131 -0.38 -13.99 -12.15
CA SER A 131 -0.36 -13.44 -10.80
C SER A 131 -1.19 -14.29 -9.85
N VAL A 132 -0.72 -14.39 -8.61
CA VAL A 132 -1.48 -14.96 -7.50
C VAL A 132 -1.93 -13.86 -6.54
N THR A 133 -3.06 -14.07 -5.88
CA THR A 133 -3.68 -13.09 -4.99
C THR A 133 -3.98 -13.73 -3.64
N LEU A 134 -3.66 -13.02 -2.58
CA LEU A 134 -4.01 -13.31 -1.20
C LEU A 134 -4.93 -12.20 -0.68
N LEU A 135 -6.18 -12.52 -0.35
CA LEU A 135 -7.03 -11.64 0.41
C LEU A 135 -6.89 -11.97 1.89
N LEU A 136 -6.35 -11.05 2.65
CA LEU A 136 -6.21 -11.13 4.09
C LEU A 136 -7.46 -10.59 4.78
N GLN A 137 -7.83 -11.21 5.88
CA GLN A 137 -8.84 -10.71 6.81
C GLN A 137 -8.27 -10.68 8.22
N MET A 138 -8.34 -9.51 8.86
CA MET A 138 -8.02 -9.37 10.27
C MET A 138 -9.01 -10.19 11.10
N VAL A 139 -8.52 -10.90 12.11
CA VAL A 139 -9.33 -11.71 13.03
C VAL A 139 -9.00 -11.35 14.47
N ASP A 140 -9.91 -11.65 15.37
CA ASP A 140 -9.70 -11.45 16.80
C ASP A 140 -8.51 -12.27 17.29
N SER A 141 -7.76 -11.69 18.22
CA SER A 141 -6.60 -12.30 18.90
C SER A 141 -6.75 -12.14 20.40
N GLU A 142 -5.75 -12.60 21.16
CA GLU A 142 -5.73 -12.43 22.61
C GLU A 142 -5.68 -10.94 23.00
N ASP A 143 -4.89 -10.14 22.26
CA ASP A 143 -4.64 -8.73 22.57
C ASP A 143 -5.60 -7.76 21.88
N PHE A 144 -6.28 -8.18 20.80
CA PHE A 144 -7.08 -7.28 19.98
C PHE A 144 -8.35 -7.93 19.45
N THR A 145 -9.38 -7.11 19.31
CA THR A 145 -10.53 -7.41 18.45
C THR A 145 -10.39 -6.70 17.10
N THR A 146 -11.17 -7.14 16.12
CA THR A 146 -11.20 -6.50 14.79
C THR A 146 -11.72 -5.06 14.88
N GLY A 147 -11.04 -4.16 14.16
CA GLY A 147 -11.30 -2.72 14.18
C GLY A 147 -12.38 -2.27 13.21
N ASN A 148 -12.05 -1.28 12.38
CA ASN A 148 -12.96 -0.71 11.39
C ASN A 148 -13.34 -1.77 10.33
N PRO A 149 -14.66 -2.10 10.16
CA PRO A 149 -15.12 -3.10 9.18
C PRO A 149 -14.63 -2.84 7.75
N ASP A 150 -14.48 -1.57 7.36
CA ASP A 150 -13.99 -1.19 6.03
C ASP A 150 -12.48 -1.36 5.88
N ALA A 151 -11.78 -1.71 6.95
CA ALA A 151 -10.32 -1.82 7.00
C ALA A 151 -9.81 -3.16 7.57
N ILE A 152 -10.67 -4.17 7.67
CA ILE A 152 -10.28 -5.51 8.12
C ILE A 152 -9.78 -6.41 6.98
N HIS A 153 -9.94 -5.98 5.72
CA HIS A 153 -9.46 -6.73 4.56
C HIS A 153 -8.30 -5.99 3.89
N PHE A 154 -7.34 -6.78 3.40
CA PHE A 154 -6.22 -6.29 2.62
C PHE A 154 -5.85 -7.28 1.51
N ARG A 155 -5.67 -6.78 0.29
CA ARG A 155 -5.29 -7.59 -0.87
C ARG A 155 -3.80 -7.49 -1.13
N LEU A 156 -3.16 -8.62 -1.33
CA LEU A 156 -1.79 -8.70 -1.77
C LEU A 156 -1.74 -9.57 -3.03
N SER A 157 -1.25 -9.01 -4.13
CA SER A 157 -1.09 -9.73 -5.40
C SER A 157 0.36 -9.69 -5.84
N TRP A 158 0.87 -10.79 -6.36
CA TRP A 158 2.25 -10.82 -6.87
C TRP A 158 2.45 -11.77 -8.02
N ALA A 159 3.51 -11.50 -8.77
CA ALA A 159 3.96 -12.31 -9.90
C ALA A 159 5.47 -12.17 -10.08
N ASP A 160 6.06 -13.08 -10.85
CA ASP A 160 7.41 -12.95 -11.41
C ASP A 160 7.37 -12.44 -12.86
N MET A 161 6.28 -11.84 -13.26
CA MET A 161 6.08 -11.18 -14.54
C MET A 161 5.97 -9.68 -14.33
N LEU A 162 6.36 -8.90 -15.32
CA LEU A 162 6.22 -7.46 -15.28
C LEU A 162 4.74 -7.08 -15.35
N MET A 163 4.18 -6.72 -14.21
CA MET A 163 2.85 -6.13 -14.13
C MET A 163 2.92 -4.69 -14.63
N ARG A 164 1.86 -4.26 -15.33
CA ARG A 164 1.76 -2.86 -15.74
C ARG A 164 1.87 -1.95 -14.53
N PRO A 165 2.74 -0.90 -14.55
CA PRO A 165 2.84 0.05 -13.45
C PRO A 165 1.55 0.84 -13.29
N ALA A 166 1.31 1.38 -12.09
CA ALA A 166 0.15 2.22 -11.83
C ALA A 166 0.13 3.47 -12.74
N HIS A 167 1.32 4.04 -12.99
CA HIS A 167 1.49 5.27 -13.76
C HIS A 167 2.38 5.04 -14.98
N TRP A 168 1.76 4.56 -16.07
CA TRP A 168 2.43 4.50 -17.37
C TRP A 168 2.32 5.84 -18.10
N PRO A 169 3.45 6.51 -18.42
CA PRO A 169 3.39 7.85 -18.96
C PRO A 169 2.73 7.92 -20.34
N TYR A 170 1.92 8.94 -20.57
CA TYR A 170 1.38 9.25 -21.90
C TYR A 170 2.50 9.39 -22.95
N TYR A 171 3.62 9.99 -22.57
CA TYR A 171 4.77 10.21 -23.45
C TYR A 171 5.51 8.93 -23.86
N PHE A 172 5.25 7.82 -23.19
CA PHE A 172 5.80 6.50 -23.56
C PHE A 172 4.92 5.77 -24.57
N GLY A 173 3.73 6.29 -24.87
CA GLY A 173 2.77 5.71 -25.78
C GLY A 173 2.11 4.44 -25.24
N LYS A 174 1.65 3.58 -26.17
CA LYS A 174 0.99 2.34 -25.80
C LYS A 174 1.91 1.48 -24.91
N TYR A 175 1.35 0.99 -23.80
CA TYR A 175 2.05 0.06 -22.91
C TYR A 175 2.35 -1.26 -23.63
N SER A 176 3.54 -1.78 -23.40
CA SER A 176 3.87 -3.19 -23.59
C SER A 176 4.87 -3.63 -22.52
N THR A 177 4.87 -4.92 -22.21
CA THR A 177 5.81 -5.51 -21.25
C THR A 177 7.26 -5.30 -21.66
N ASN A 178 7.55 -5.44 -22.95
CA ASN A 178 8.89 -5.28 -23.51
C ASN A 178 9.38 -3.81 -23.43
N LYS A 179 8.50 -2.83 -23.73
CA LYS A 179 8.81 -1.41 -23.48
C LYS A 179 9.08 -1.14 -22.00
N TYR A 180 8.24 -1.69 -21.14
CA TYR A 180 8.39 -1.49 -19.69
C TYR A 180 9.70 -2.08 -19.18
N ARG A 181 10.04 -3.31 -19.58
CA ARG A 181 11.30 -3.94 -19.21
C ARG A 181 12.50 -3.09 -19.67
N PHE A 182 12.52 -2.69 -20.93
CA PHE A 182 13.58 -1.84 -21.47
C PHE A 182 13.69 -0.50 -20.71
N ALA A 183 12.56 0.12 -20.36
CA ALA A 183 12.55 1.35 -19.58
C ALA A 183 13.12 1.17 -18.17
N ILE A 184 12.81 0.05 -17.49
CA ILE A 184 13.40 -0.28 -16.19
C ILE A 184 14.92 -0.47 -16.31
N ASP A 185 15.36 -1.25 -17.29
CA ASP A 185 16.77 -1.57 -17.49
C ASP A 185 17.61 -0.32 -17.77
N MET A 186 17.05 0.64 -18.51
CA MET A 186 17.77 1.87 -18.87
C MET A 186 17.66 2.99 -17.83
N LEU A 187 16.53 3.13 -17.16
CA LEU A 187 16.29 4.24 -16.24
C LEU A 187 16.38 3.85 -14.76
N GLY A 188 16.27 2.56 -14.43
CA GLY A 188 16.16 2.10 -13.05
C GLY A 188 14.88 2.55 -12.35
N ILE A 189 13.88 3.01 -13.10
CA ILE A 189 12.61 3.54 -12.60
C ILE A 189 11.51 2.52 -12.91
N THR A 190 10.69 2.19 -11.92
CA THR A 190 9.64 1.18 -12.03
C THR A 190 8.22 1.75 -12.08
N ASP A 191 8.04 3.04 -11.77
CA ASP A 191 6.77 3.75 -11.89
C ASP A 191 7.01 5.23 -12.16
N TRP A 192 6.10 5.90 -12.87
CA TRP A 192 6.28 7.28 -13.33
C TRP A 192 5.06 8.16 -13.03
N PRO A 193 4.73 8.42 -11.75
CA PRO A 193 3.65 9.35 -11.41
C PRO A 193 3.93 10.73 -11.97
N GLN A 194 2.95 11.27 -12.69
CA GLN A 194 3.07 12.61 -13.28
C GLN A 194 2.58 13.67 -12.31
N ALA A 195 3.41 14.73 -12.13
CA ALA A 195 3.04 15.91 -11.37
C ALA A 195 1.78 16.56 -11.96
N THR A 196 0.87 16.97 -11.09
CA THR A 196 -0.27 17.80 -11.48
C THR A 196 0.17 19.26 -11.62
N ARG A 197 -0.73 20.13 -12.08
CA ARG A 197 -0.45 21.58 -12.16
C ARG A 197 -0.18 22.25 -10.79
N PHE A 198 -0.47 21.56 -9.69
CA PHE A 198 -0.24 22.03 -8.32
C PHE A 198 1.11 21.58 -7.76
N ASP A 199 1.79 20.65 -8.44
CA ASP A 199 3.12 20.20 -8.10
C ASP A 199 4.16 20.88 -8.95
N ASN A 200 5.25 21.27 -8.30
CA ASN A 200 6.42 21.81 -9.01
C ASN A 200 7.41 20.71 -9.43
N GLY A 201 7.07 19.43 -9.26
CA GLY A 201 7.93 18.29 -9.59
C GLY A 201 9.17 18.17 -8.69
N SER A 202 9.15 18.76 -7.51
CA SER A 202 10.26 18.68 -6.54
C SER A 202 10.15 17.47 -5.61
N GLU A 203 9.01 16.80 -5.59
CA GLU A 203 8.79 15.60 -4.80
C GLU A 203 9.54 14.42 -5.43
N PRO A 204 10.34 13.66 -4.66
CA PRO A 204 11.03 12.49 -5.17
C PRO A 204 10.03 11.46 -5.73
N GLY A 205 10.31 10.97 -6.94
CA GLY A 205 9.46 9.97 -7.60
C GLY A 205 8.22 10.52 -8.30
N ILE A 206 8.01 11.83 -8.31
CA ILE A 206 6.96 12.50 -9.10
C ILE A 206 7.62 13.29 -10.23
N TYR A 207 7.13 13.13 -11.44
CA TYR A 207 7.78 13.64 -12.64
C TYR A 207 6.93 14.70 -13.35
N THR A 208 7.55 15.81 -13.73
CA THR A 208 6.92 16.81 -14.63
C THR A 208 6.74 16.25 -16.03
N ALA A 209 5.84 16.83 -16.81
CA ALA A 209 5.66 16.49 -18.22
C ALA A 209 6.97 16.58 -19.02
N ALA A 210 7.79 17.61 -18.75
CA ALA A 210 9.09 17.80 -19.41
C ALA A 210 10.09 16.68 -19.07
N GLN A 211 10.12 16.23 -17.82
CA GLN A 211 10.95 15.08 -17.40
C GLN A 211 10.51 13.78 -18.08
N LEU A 212 9.20 13.52 -18.16
CA LEU A 212 8.66 12.34 -18.83
C LEU A 212 8.94 12.33 -20.34
N GLN A 213 8.90 13.51 -20.99
CA GLN A 213 9.33 13.68 -22.39
C GLN A 213 10.83 13.43 -22.56
N LEU A 214 11.63 13.94 -21.62
CA LEU A 214 13.09 13.71 -21.63
C LEU A 214 13.39 12.22 -21.49
N PHE A 215 12.72 11.50 -20.58
CA PHE A 215 12.88 10.05 -20.44
C PHE A 215 12.51 9.31 -21.74
N ALA A 216 11.42 9.69 -22.40
CA ALA A 216 11.07 9.10 -23.71
C ALA A 216 12.17 9.29 -24.75
N SER A 217 12.78 10.48 -24.82
CA SER A 217 13.92 10.76 -25.70
C SER A 217 15.14 9.91 -25.34
N GLN A 218 15.53 9.87 -24.09
CA GLN A 218 16.64 9.05 -23.59
C GLN A 218 16.44 7.55 -23.88
N LEU A 219 15.22 7.04 -23.71
CA LEU A 219 14.89 5.65 -24.03
C LEU A 219 15.02 5.35 -25.53
N ASN A 220 14.60 6.26 -26.41
CA ASN A 220 14.77 6.11 -27.85
C ASN A 220 16.24 6.15 -28.26
N GLU A 221 17.04 7.04 -27.66
CA GLU A 221 18.49 7.10 -27.91
C GLU A 221 19.19 5.82 -27.41
N ALA A 222 18.85 5.36 -26.19
CA ALA A 222 19.37 4.12 -25.65
C ALA A 222 18.97 2.90 -26.49
N TYR A 223 17.75 2.89 -27.02
CA TYR A 223 17.29 1.82 -27.90
C TYR A 223 18.03 1.84 -29.25
N ALA A 224 18.27 3.01 -29.82
CA ALA A 224 19.05 3.12 -31.06
C ALA A 224 20.51 2.61 -30.85
N GLU A 225 21.09 2.83 -29.68
CA GLU A 225 22.42 2.30 -29.34
C GLU A 225 22.38 0.76 -29.14
N TYR A 226 21.39 0.27 -28.39
CA TYR A 226 21.14 -1.16 -28.17
C TYR A 226 21.02 -1.92 -29.50
N ARG A 227 20.29 -1.36 -30.46
CA ARG A 227 20.08 -1.96 -31.80
C ARG A 227 21.33 -2.14 -32.65
N LYS A 228 22.45 -1.49 -32.33
CA LYS A 228 23.71 -1.68 -33.06
C LYS A 228 24.34 -3.04 -32.83
N THR A 229 24.03 -3.70 -31.71
CA THR A 229 24.67 -4.93 -31.29
C THR A 229 23.66 -6.04 -30.90
N HIS A 230 22.38 -5.74 -30.84
CA HIS A 230 21.35 -6.68 -30.40
C HIS A 230 20.20 -6.76 -31.40
N ASP A 231 19.47 -7.86 -31.33
CA ASP A 231 18.24 -8.05 -32.09
C ASP A 231 17.13 -7.06 -31.67
N PRO A 232 16.15 -6.79 -32.55
CA PRO A 232 15.03 -5.90 -32.23
C PRO A 232 14.21 -6.39 -31.04
N ILE A 233 13.78 -5.45 -30.21
CA ILE A 233 12.75 -5.67 -29.19
C ILE A 233 11.42 -5.22 -29.78
N TYR A 234 10.42 -6.08 -29.79
CA TYR A 234 9.11 -5.77 -30.34
C TYR A 234 8.11 -5.40 -29.25
N VAL A 235 7.11 -4.61 -29.61
CA VAL A 235 6.00 -4.24 -28.70
C VAL A 235 5.25 -5.51 -28.26
N ASP A 236 5.03 -6.44 -29.20
CA ASP A 236 4.45 -7.76 -28.96
C ASP A 236 5.21 -8.78 -29.81
N ASP A 237 5.85 -9.74 -29.17
CA ASP A 237 6.63 -10.79 -29.83
C ASP A 237 5.75 -11.80 -30.59
N ASN A 238 4.45 -11.87 -30.23
CA ASN A 238 3.48 -12.80 -30.82
C ASN A 238 2.61 -12.18 -31.92
N ALA A 239 2.78 -10.88 -32.18
CA ALA A 239 2.02 -10.21 -33.24
C ALA A 239 2.42 -10.71 -34.64
N GLU A 240 1.44 -10.83 -35.56
CA GLU A 240 1.71 -11.16 -36.97
C GLU A 240 2.56 -10.07 -37.65
N GLU A 241 2.23 -8.80 -37.37
CA GLU A 241 3.03 -7.64 -37.78
C GLU A 241 3.80 -7.13 -36.56
N LYS A 242 5.11 -7.29 -36.58
CA LYS A 242 5.99 -6.91 -35.48
C LYS A 242 6.37 -5.43 -35.58
N GLU A 243 6.05 -4.67 -34.52
CA GLU A 243 6.44 -3.28 -34.35
C GLU A 243 7.59 -3.21 -33.33
N GLU A 244 8.71 -2.58 -33.69
CA GLU A 244 9.80 -2.32 -32.73
C GLU A 244 9.35 -1.31 -31.67
N ILE A 245 9.92 -1.43 -30.46
CA ILE A 245 9.61 -0.49 -29.37
C ILE A 245 10.06 0.93 -29.74
N TYR A 246 9.17 1.89 -29.49
CA TYR A 246 9.42 3.31 -29.63
C TYR A 246 8.61 4.10 -28.61
N TYR A 247 9.21 5.11 -27.99
CA TYR A 247 8.59 5.89 -26.95
C TYR A 247 8.14 7.25 -27.50
N ALA A 248 6.86 7.36 -27.77
CA ALA A 248 6.19 8.59 -28.21
C ALA A 248 4.73 8.59 -27.78
N PRO A 249 4.09 9.76 -27.63
CA PRO A 249 2.67 9.85 -27.40
C PRO A 249 1.88 9.09 -28.46
N ASN A 250 0.78 8.47 -28.06
CA ASN A 250 -0.15 7.87 -29.00
C ASN A 250 -0.72 8.97 -29.92
N SER A 251 -0.66 8.74 -31.22
CA SER A 251 -1.26 9.60 -32.24
C SER A 251 -2.80 9.53 -32.19
#